data_845af65db0d1661b533580729f309b5d
#
_entry.id   845af65db0d1661b533580729f309b5d
#
_cell.length_a   1.000
_cell.length_b   1.000
_cell.length_c   1.000
_cell.angle_alpha   90.00
_cell.angle_beta   90.00
_cell.angle_gamma   90.00
#
_symmetry.space_group_name_H-M   'P 1'
#
loop_
_entity.id
_entity.type
_entity.pdbx_description
1 polymer ?
#
loop_
_entity_poly.entity_id
_entity_poly.type
_entity_poly.pdbx_seq_one_letter_code
_entity_poly.pdbx_strand_id
1 'polypeptide(L)'
;MLKKIAIALLLMIGTATLASGAEIVKFPSTGSEGLALEGKLRMPEGDGPFPAVIMLHGCGGPNRNLDPWDDKFISWGYVTLRVNSFGPRGVSNVCAYPGEVDFPARACDAHDAKSYLSGFPFVDSKRIAVIGWSHGGGAAICALDQNSGGKGRDPFRAGIAIHPSCRYLLDMNAPLLILIGEKDDWTSAEICMAQMPEKEKPGHEIILKVYPGVYHGFTYEGMDRTIAGHRLLYDPAASADAAIQIKAFLAKHVK
;
A
#
# COMPACT_ATOMS: atom_id res chain seq x y z
N MET A 1 1.38 -53.16 37.11
CA MET A 1 0.43 -52.77 36.05
C MET A 1 0.15 -51.27 36.16
N LEU A 2 0.90 -50.42 35.47
CA LEU A 2 0.65 -48.97 35.45
C LEU A 2 -0.25 -48.68 34.23
N LYS A 3 -1.46 -48.15 34.51
CA LYS A 3 -2.36 -47.65 33.48
C LYS A 3 -1.88 -46.27 33.03
N LYS A 4 -1.47 -46.14 31.74
CA LYS A 4 -1.19 -44.86 31.07
C LYS A 4 -2.52 -44.20 30.78
N ILE A 5 -2.79 -43.07 31.44
CA ILE A 5 -3.91 -42.19 31.11
C ILE A 5 -3.40 -41.25 30.01
N ALA A 6 -3.92 -41.40 28.80
CA ALA A 6 -3.72 -40.48 27.71
C ALA A 6 -4.68 -39.30 27.87
N ILE A 7 -4.15 -38.11 28.18
CA ILE A 7 -4.91 -36.87 28.18
C ILE A 7 -4.93 -36.35 26.73
N ALA A 8 -6.07 -36.50 26.06
CA ALA A 8 -6.31 -35.90 24.77
C ALA A 8 -6.55 -34.39 24.98
N LEU A 9 -5.57 -33.57 24.59
CA LEU A 9 -5.69 -32.11 24.56
C LEU A 9 -6.58 -31.76 23.34
N LEU A 10 -7.86 -31.48 23.58
CA LEU A 10 -8.78 -31.00 22.56
C LEU A 10 -8.43 -29.53 22.29
N LEU A 11 -7.68 -29.25 21.21
CA LEU A 11 -7.53 -27.91 20.68
C LEU A 11 -8.91 -27.45 20.16
N MET A 12 -9.60 -26.63 20.92
CA MET A 12 -10.71 -25.86 20.41
C MET A 12 -10.16 -24.80 19.44
N ILE A 13 -10.21 -25.10 18.14
CA ILE A 13 -10.05 -24.11 17.11
C ILE A 13 -11.33 -23.26 17.14
N GLY A 14 -11.29 -22.19 17.92
CA GLY A 14 -12.31 -21.17 17.86
C GLY A 14 -12.27 -20.52 16.49
N THR A 15 -13.26 -20.77 15.65
CA THR A 15 -13.52 -19.97 14.45
C THR A 15 -13.92 -18.57 14.92
N ALA A 16 -12.94 -17.68 15.05
CA ALA A 16 -13.21 -16.27 15.22
C ALA A 16 -13.85 -15.79 13.91
N THR A 17 -15.17 -15.70 13.87
CA THR A 17 -15.87 -14.88 12.89
C THR A 17 -15.48 -13.43 13.18
N LEU A 18 -14.46 -12.94 12.50
CA LEU A 18 -14.14 -11.51 12.49
C LEU A 18 -15.36 -10.82 11.86
N ALA A 19 -16.09 -10.07 12.69
CA ALA A 19 -17.17 -9.22 12.20
C ALA A 19 -16.61 -8.30 11.11
N SER A 20 -17.43 -7.92 10.12
CA SER A 20 -17.10 -7.05 8.98
C SER A 20 -16.64 -5.63 9.35
N GLY A 21 -16.14 -5.44 10.55
CA GLY A 21 -15.63 -4.19 11.12
C GLY A 21 -14.15 -3.96 10.86
N ALA A 22 -13.74 -2.69 10.95
CA ALA A 22 -12.33 -2.33 10.95
C ALA A 22 -11.69 -2.61 12.32
N GLU A 23 -10.53 -3.26 12.33
CA GLU A 23 -9.75 -3.53 13.54
C GLU A 23 -8.44 -2.73 13.51
N ILE A 24 -8.07 -2.13 14.64
CA ILE A 24 -6.74 -1.53 14.79
C ILE A 24 -5.80 -2.61 15.31
N VAL A 25 -4.82 -2.93 14.51
CA VAL A 25 -3.81 -3.95 14.80
C VAL A 25 -2.45 -3.33 15.06
N LYS A 26 -1.61 -4.04 15.82
CA LYS A 26 -0.22 -3.65 16.08
C LYS A 26 0.72 -4.77 15.66
N PHE A 27 1.85 -4.40 15.06
CA PHE A 27 2.88 -5.34 14.62
C PHE A 27 4.27 -4.71 14.73
N PRO A 28 5.33 -5.52 14.92
CA PRO A 28 6.68 -4.99 15.13
C PRO A 28 7.24 -4.34 13.87
N SER A 29 8.03 -3.27 14.02
CA SER A 29 8.86 -2.72 12.96
C SER A 29 10.23 -3.39 12.96
N THR A 30 10.66 -3.89 11.81
CA THR A 30 12.06 -4.38 11.64
C THR A 30 13.02 -3.24 11.26
N GLY A 31 12.50 -2.11 10.79
CA GLY A 31 13.28 -0.91 10.46
C GLY A 31 13.55 0.01 11.65
N SER A 32 12.92 -0.22 12.81
CA SER A 32 13.07 0.61 14.02
C SER A 32 12.90 -0.26 15.25
N GLU A 33 13.99 -0.54 15.95
CA GLU A 33 13.99 -1.40 17.12
C GLU A 33 13.05 -0.89 18.23
N GLY A 34 12.25 -1.79 18.78
CA GLY A 34 11.27 -1.47 19.82
C GLY A 34 10.01 -0.74 19.37
N LEU A 35 9.90 -0.37 18.08
CA LEU A 35 8.73 0.29 17.54
C LEU A 35 7.63 -0.73 17.20
N ALA A 36 6.42 -0.52 17.73
CA ALA A 36 5.21 -1.21 17.27
C ALA A 36 4.46 -0.31 16.29
N LEU A 37 4.38 -0.74 15.04
CA LEU A 37 3.55 -0.09 14.03
C LEU A 37 2.08 -0.35 14.30
N GLU A 38 1.22 0.53 13.80
CA GLU A 38 -0.23 0.38 13.84
C GLU A 38 -0.80 0.29 12.43
N GLY A 39 -1.92 -0.41 12.28
CA GLY A 39 -2.65 -0.44 11.03
C GLY A 39 -4.14 -0.68 11.23
N LYS A 40 -4.93 -0.21 10.27
CA LYS A 40 -6.37 -0.51 10.19
C LYS A 40 -6.57 -1.71 9.27
N LEU A 41 -6.90 -2.85 9.85
CA LEU A 41 -7.19 -4.11 9.14
C LEU A 41 -8.69 -4.19 8.84
N ARG A 42 -9.03 -4.59 7.60
CA ARG A 42 -10.39 -4.95 7.19
C ARG A 42 -10.37 -6.20 6.32
N MET A 43 -11.46 -6.95 6.37
CA MET A 43 -11.64 -8.19 5.62
C MET A 43 -12.91 -8.14 4.78
N PRO A 44 -12.92 -8.73 3.58
CA PRO A 44 -14.15 -9.01 2.86
C PRO A 44 -14.94 -10.14 3.54
N GLU A 45 -16.22 -10.28 3.19
CA GLU A 45 -17.03 -11.42 3.60
C GLU A 45 -16.57 -12.71 2.92
N GLY A 46 -16.71 -13.85 3.62
CA GLY A 46 -16.36 -15.18 3.10
C GLY A 46 -15.27 -15.88 3.90
N ASP A 47 -14.86 -17.05 3.43
CA ASP A 47 -13.98 -17.97 4.18
C ASP A 47 -12.49 -17.80 3.86
N GLY A 48 -12.12 -17.10 2.76
CA GLY A 48 -10.74 -16.96 2.32
C GLY A 48 -10.11 -18.27 1.82
N PRO A 49 -8.76 -18.38 1.68
CA PRO A 49 -7.82 -17.27 1.88
C PRO A 49 -7.94 -16.20 0.79
N PHE A 50 -7.97 -14.94 1.22
CA PHE A 50 -8.12 -13.78 0.34
C PHE A 50 -6.79 -13.22 -0.11
N PRO A 51 -6.70 -12.61 -1.31
CA PRO A 51 -5.62 -11.71 -1.64
C PRO A 51 -5.66 -10.47 -0.74
N ALA A 52 -4.54 -9.76 -0.59
CA ALA A 52 -4.47 -8.61 0.27
C ALA A 52 -3.80 -7.39 -0.39
N VAL A 53 -4.12 -6.21 0.13
CA VAL A 53 -3.53 -4.93 -0.27
C VAL A 53 -3.03 -4.19 0.96
N ILE A 54 -1.71 -3.93 1.01
CA ILE A 54 -1.10 -3.01 1.97
C ILE A 54 -1.25 -1.59 1.44
N MET A 55 -1.85 -0.68 2.23
CA MET A 55 -2.17 0.68 1.82
C MET A 55 -1.33 1.70 2.59
N LEU A 56 -0.61 2.57 1.85
CA LEU A 56 0.29 3.58 2.39
C LEU A 56 -0.28 4.99 2.15
N HIS A 57 -0.55 5.72 3.24
CA HIS A 57 -1.09 7.08 3.20
C HIS A 57 -0.10 8.12 2.65
N GLY A 58 -0.59 9.30 2.22
CA GLY A 58 0.23 10.43 1.79
C GLY A 58 1.00 11.11 2.94
N CYS A 59 1.66 12.23 2.63
CA CYS A 59 2.47 12.99 3.60
C CYS A 59 1.67 13.57 4.78
N GLY A 60 0.36 13.74 4.64
CA GLY A 60 -0.54 14.22 5.71
C GLY A 60 -0.92 13.19 6.76
N GLY A 61 -0.31 11.99 6.74
CA GLY A 61 -0.61 10.90 7.68
C GLY A 61 -1.91 10.14 7.37
N PRO A 62 -2.28 9.19 8.23
CA PRO A 62 -3.53 8.46 8.11
C PRO A 62 -4.74 9.42 8.21
N ASN A 63 -5.61 9.37 7.23
CA ASN A 63 -6.82 10.19 7.20
C ASN A 63 -7.96 9.47 6.45
N ARG A 64 -9.14 10.08 6.43
CA ARG A 64 -10.34 9.47 5.83
C ARG A 64 -10.37 9.53 4.30
N ASN A 65 -9.45 10.24 3.65
CA ASN A 65 -9.41 10.30 2.18
C ASN A 65 -9.21 8.93 1.52
N LEU A 66 -8.70 7.95 2.27
CA LEU A 66 -8.53 6.57 1.80
C LEU A 66 -9.72 5.65 2.13
N ASP A 67 -10.73 6.11 2.87
CA ASP A 67 -11.89 5.26 3.21
C ASP A 67 -12.64 4.79 1.94
N PRO A 68 -12.89 5.63 0.90
CA PRO A 68 -13.53 5.15 -0.33
C PRO A 68 -12.70 4.10 -1.10
N TRP A 69 -11.38 4.17 -1.01
CA TRP A 69 -10.49 3.18 -1.62
C TRP A 69 -10.46 1.88 -0.83
N ASP A 70 -10.44 1.97 0.49
CA ASP A 70 -10.56 0.84 1.39
C ASP A 70 -11.85 0.04 1.09
N ASP A 71 -13.00 0.76 0.98
CA ASP A 71 -14.29 0.15 0.64
C ASP A 71 -14.28 -0.52 -0.76
N LYS A 72 -13.62 0.09 -1.75
CA LYS A 72 -13.47 -0.52 -3.09
C LYS A 72 -12.68 -1.83 -3.01
N PHE A 73 -11.52 -1.86 -2.32
CA PHE A 73 -10.73 -3.09 -2.21
C PHE A 73 -11.49 -4.21 -1.49
N ILE A 74 -12.19 -3.90 -0.41
CA ILE A 74 -13.07 -4.84 0.28
C ILE A 74 -14.13 -5.39 -0.69
N SER A 75 -14.82 -4.52 -1.44
CA SER A 75 -15.83 -4.93 -2.42
C SER A 75 -15.28 -5.78 -3.58
N TRP A 76 -13.98 -5.67 -3.85
CA TRP A 76 -13.28 -6.48 -4.86
C TRP A 76 -12.74 -7.80 -4.30
N GLY A 77 -12.93 -8.07 -3.00
CA GLY A 77 -12.53 -9.30 -2.33
C GLY A 77 -11.10 -9.31 -1.84
N TYR A 78 -10.53 -8.15 -1.49
CA TYR A 78 -9.19 -8.04 -0.90
C TYR A 78 -9.26 -7.74 0.59
N VAL A 79 -8.44 -8.39 1.38
CA VAL A 79 -8.08 -7.91 2.73
C VAL A 79 -7.28 -6.61 2.57
N THR A 80 -7.56 -5.61 3.41
CA THR A 80 -6.79 -4.36 3.42
C THR A 80 -6.09 -4.17 4.76
N LEU A 81 -4.84 -3.67 4.72
CA LEU A 81 -4.13 -3.18 5.90
C LEU A 81 -3.57 -1.79 5.60
N ARG A 82 -4.20 -0.76 6.19
CA ARG A 82 -3.76 0.63 6.09
C ARG A 82 -2.72 0.90 7.17
N VAL A 83 -1.46 1.02 6.77
CA VAL A 83 -0.33 1.20 7.69
C VAL A 83 -0.26 2.65 8.17
N ASN A 84 -0.12 2.85 9.47
CA ASN A 84 0.22 4.13 10.09
C ASN A 84 1.73 4.18 10.34
N SER A 85 2.47 4.74 9.38
CA SER A 85 3.92 4.92 9.51
C SER A 85 4.31 6.08 10.42
N PHE A 86 3.41 7.01 10.71
CA PHE A 86 3.74 8.28 11.37
C PHE A 86 3.41 8.29 12.86
N GLY A 87 2.18 7.94 13.24
CA GLY A 87 1.73 8.01 14.63
C GLY A 87 2.62 7.28 15.63
N PRO A 88 3.03 6.02 15.37
CA PRO A 88 3.96 5.31 16.25
C PRO A 88 5.33 5.97 16.42
N ARG A 89 5.74 6.84 15.47
CA ARG A 89 6.98 7.63 15.52
C ARG A 89 6.77 9.03 16.15
N GLY A 90 5.56 9.33 16.64
CA GLY A 90 5.23 10.65 17.20
C GLY A 90 5.07 11.76 16.12
N VAL A 91 4.99 11.39 14.84
CA VAL A 91 4.85 12.31 13.69
C VAL A 91 3.41 12.27 13.20
N SER A 92 2.86 13.43 12.83
CA SER A 92 1.51 13.49 12.26
C SER A 92 1.48 13.87 10.78
N ASN A 93 2.49 14.60 10.31
CA ASN A 93 2.54 15.18 8.96
C ASN A 93 4.00 15.44 8.54
N VAL A 94 4.37 15.03 7.33
CA VAL A 94 5.71 15.25 6.75
C VAL A 94 5.66 16.04 5.43
N CYS A 95 4.55 16.72 5.12
CA CYS A 95 4.40 17.42 3.84
C CYS A 95 5.45 18.52 3.62
N ALA A 96 5.88 19.19 4.70
CA ALA A 96 6.93 20.19 4.65
C ALA A 96 8.34 19.59 4.73
N TYR A 97 8.48 18.43 5.38
CA TYR A 97 9.76 17.75 5.61
C TYR A 97 9.65 16.24 5.29
N PRO A 98 9.55 15.87 4.01
CA PRO A 98 9.26 14.50 3.60
C PRO A 98 10.33 13.47 3.98
N GLY A 99 11.52 13.92 4.38
CA GLY A 99 12.61 13.08 4.87
C GLY A 99 12.52 12.70 6.36
N GLU A 100 11.58 13.28 7.13
CA GLU A 100 11.44 12.97 8.55
C GLU A 100 11.00 11.50 8.78
N VAL A 101 10.13 10.97 7.92
CA VAL A 101 9.87 9.54 7.78
C VAL A 101 9.97 9.21 6.30
N ASP A 102 11.15 8.82 5.85
CA ASP A 102 11.52 8.67 4.44
C ASP A 102 10.88 7.44 3.76
N PHE A 103 11.08 7.32 2.45
CA PHE A 103 10.53 6.21 1.67
C PHE A 103 11.11 4.85 2.07
N PRO A 104 12.43 4.68 2.31
CA PRO A 104 12.98 3.42 2.80
C PRO A 104 12.39 2.95 4.13
N ALA A 105 12.22 3.83 5.12
CA ALA A 105 11.58 3.50 6.38
C ALA A 105 10.14 3.01 6.18
N ARG A 106 9.37 3.70 5.33
CA ARG A 106 7.99 3.32 5.01
C ARG A 106 7.88 2.07 4.13
N ALA A 107 8.88 1.81 3.28
CA ALA A 107 8.99 0.56 2.54
C ALA A 107 9.24 -0.62 3.50
N CYS A 108 10.08 -0.44 4.51
CA CYS A 108 10.24 -1.41 5.61
C CYS A 108 8.90 -1.65 6.32
N ASP A 109 8.18 -0.59 6.69
CA ASP A 109 6.85 -0.71 7.32
C ASP A 109 5.86 -1.51 6.45
N ALA A 110 5.89 -1.32 5.13
CA ALA A 110 5.05 -2.07 4.20
C ALA A 110 5.40 -3.57 4.18
N HIS A 111 6.69 -3.92 4.21
CA HIS A 111 7.14 -5.32 4.29
C HIS A 111 6.82 -5.96 5.65
N ASP A 112 6.92 -5.20 6.74
CA ASP A 112 6.55 -5.66 8.07
C ASP A 112 5.03 -5.94 8.15
N ALA A 113 4.22 -5.06 7.54
CA ALA A 113 2.78 -5.26 7.37
C ALA A 113 2.46 -6.51 6.51
N LYS A 114 3.22 -6.76 5.42
CA LYS A 114 3.10 -7.97 4.62
C LYS A 114 3.40 -9.22 5.44
N SER A 115 4.50 -9.20 6.19
CA SER A 115 4.89 -10.33 7.05
C SER A 115 3.82 -10.61 8.11
N TYR A 116 3.27 -9.56 8.73
CA TYR A 116 2.17 -9.66 9.68
C TYR A 116 0.93 -10.30 9.07
N LEU A 117 0.46 -9.81 7.90
CA LEU A 117 -0.70 -10.38 7.22
C LEU A 117 -0.48 -11.84 6.79
N SER A 118 0.74 -12.19 6.39
CA SER A 118 1.08 -13.55 5.95
C SER A 118 0.94 -14.60 7.06
N GLY A 119 0.85 -14.18 8.33
CA GLY A 119 0.61 -15.07 9.48
C GLY A 119 -0.85 -15.46 9.67
N PHE A 120 -1.79 -14.87 8.94
CA PHE A 120 -3.22 -15.17 9.10
C PHE A 120 -3.71 -16.22 8.10
N PRO A 121 -4.47 -17.24 8.54
CA PRO A 121 -4.96 -18.30 7.66
C PRO A 121 -5.96 -17.81 6.62
N PHE A 122 -6.60 -16.67 6.84
CA PHE A 122 -7.53 -16.05 5.90
C PHE A 122 -6.85 -15.20 4.81
N VAL A 123 -5.51 -15.05 4.84
CA VAL A 123 -4.74 -14.32 3.83
C VAL A 123 -3.92 -15.28 2.98
N ASP A 124 -4.01 -15.17 1.66
CA ASP A 124 -3.07 -15.82 0.76
C ASP A 124 -1.77 -14.99 0.69
N SER A 125 -0.75 -15.46 1.39
CA SER A 125 0.55 -14.79 1.50
C SER A 125 1.27 -14.61 0.16
N LYS A 126 0.89 -15.36 -0.88
CA LYS A 126 1.45 -15.26 -2.24
C LYS A 126 0.73 -14.21 -3.09
N ARG A 127 -0.39 -13.65 -2.62
CA ARG A 127 -1.23 -12.71 -3.33
C ARG A 127 -1.40 -11.39 -2.56
N ILE A 128 -0.27 -10.76 -2.19
CA ILE A 128 -0.23 -9.50 -1.46
C ILE A 128 0.38 -8.41 -2.34
N ALA A 129 -0.37 -7.33 -2.58
CA ALA A 129 0.09 -6.12 -3.26
C ALA A 129 0.35 -4.97 -2.28
N VAL A 130 1.12 -3.97 -2.74
CA VAL A 130 1.27 -2.68 -2.05
C VAL A 130 0.70 -1.56 -2.91
N ILE A 131 -0.03 -0.63 -2.29
CA ILE A 131 -0.51 0.59 -2.94
C ILE A 131 -0.21 1.79 -2.06
N GLY A 132 0.16 2.91 -2.69
CA GLY A 132 0.41 4.15 -1.97
C GLY A 132 0.00 5.39 -2.73
N TRP A 133 -0.30 6.45 -1.96
CA TRP A 133 -0.70 7.76 -2.47
C TRP A 133 0.37 8.80 -2.14
N SER A 134 0.78 9.60 -3.12
CA SER A 134 1.74 10.69 -2.94
C SER A 134 3.04 10.19 -2.30
N HIS A 135 3.39 10.65 -1.10
CA HIS A 135 4.51 10.16 -0.31
C HIS A 135 4.44 8.63 -0.09
N GLY A 136 3.23 8.08 0.14
CA GLY A 136 3.01 6.64 0.20
C GLY A 136 3.22 5.94 -1.14
N GLY A 137 2.95 6.63 -2.25
CA GLY A 137 3.25 6.14 -3.60
C GLY A 137 4.75 5.99 -3.85
N GLY A 138 5.55 6.97 -3.42
CA GLY A 138 7.01 6.86 -3.43
C GLY A 138 7.52 5.72 -2.55
N ALA A 139 6.92 5.53 -1.38
CA ALA A 139 7.24 4.40 -0.50
C ALA A 139 6.85 3.04 -1.11
N ALA A 140 5.73 2.95 -1.83
CA ALA A 140 5.33 1.74 -2.54
C ALA A 140 6.32 1.38 -3.67
N ILE A 141 6.78 2.37 -4.44
CA ILE A 141 7.86 2.18 -5.43
C ILE A 141 9.14 1.68 -4.73
N CYS A 142 9.54 2.34 -3.64
CA CYS A 142 10.72 1.94 -2.87
C CYS A 142 10.62 0.52 -2.31
N ALA A 143 9.43 0.06 -1.92
CA ALA A 143 9.22 -1.30 -1.43
C ALA A 143 9.41 -2.38 -2.51
N LEU A 144 9.30 -2.01 -3.79
CA LEU A 144 9.57 -2.90 -4.92
C LEU A 144 11.01 -2.80 -5.43
N ASP A 145 11.78 -1.81 -4.99
CA ASP A 145 13.15 -1.61 -5.47
C ASP A 145 14.14 -2.52 -4.73
N GLN A 146 14.83 -3.38 -5.48
CA GLN A 146 15.82 -4.34 -4.96
C GLN A 146 17.09 -3.66 -4.41
N ASN A 147 17.34 -2.41 -4.77
CA ASN A 147 18.49 -1.65 -4.29
C ASN A 147 18.19 -0.86 -3.00
N SER A 148 16.92 -0.84 -2.56
CA SER A 148 16.50 -0.12 -1.36
C SER A 148 15.54 -0.93 -0.47
N GLY A 149 14.28 -0.55 -0.37
CA GLY A 149 13.31 -1.12 0.57
C GLY A 149 12.94 -2.58 0.31
N GLY A 150 13.03 -3.06 -0.93
CA GLY A 150 12.78 -4.44 -1.31
C GLY A 150 13.97 -5.39 -1.16
N LYS A 151 15.15 -4.87 -0.83
CA LYS A 151 16.39 -5.66 -0.79
C LYS A 151 16.32 -6.79 0.25
N GLY A 152 16.51 -8.02 -0.22
CA GLY A 152 16.55 -9.21 0.64
C GLY A 152 15.22 -9.56 1.32
N ARG A 153 14.11 -8.93 0.90
CA ARG A 153 12.77 -9.17 1.42
C ARG A 153 11.94 -10.01 0.45
N ASP A 154 10.95 -10.72 0.99
CA ASP A 154 9.98 -11.43 0.17
C ASP A 154 9.17 -10.41 -0.66
N PRO A 155 9.20 -10.49 -2.03
CA PRO A 155 8.64 -9.45 -2.89
C PRO A 155 7.13 -9.37 -2.79
N PHE A 156 6.57 -8.17 -2.98
CA PHE A 156 5.15 -7.99 -3.25
C PHE A 156 4.78 -8.62 -4.59
N ARG A 157 3.54 -9.05 -4.72
CA ARG A 157 3.04 -9.60 -5.99
C ARG A 157 2.86 -8.54 -7.07
N ALA A 158 2.55 -7.30 -6.66
CA ALA A 158 2.43 -6.13 -7.51
C ALA A 158 2.50 -4.85 -6.67
N GLY A 159 2.83 -3.72 -7.28
CA GLY A 159 2.77 -2.39 -6.68
C GLY A 159 1.90 -1.42 -7.47
N ILE A 160 1.28 -0.48 -6.76
CA ILE A 160 0.49 0.60 -7.35
C ILE A 160 0.91 1.91 -6.68
N ALA A 161 1.22 2.92 -7.48
CA ALA A 161 1.63 4.22 -7.00
C ALA A 161 0.75 5.32 -7.62
N ILE A 162 0.00 6.03 -6.78
CA ILE A 162 -0.91 7.08 -7.19
C ILE A 162 -0.27 8.43 -6.88
N HIS A 163 -0.11 9.28 -7.91
CA HIS A 163 0.60 10.56 -7.90
C HIS A 163 1.90 10.50 -7.04
N PRO A 164 2.83 9.56 -7.34
CA PRO A 164 4.01 9.32 -6.53
C PRO A 164 5.18 10.24 -6.87
N SER A 165 6.16 10.33 -5.97
CA SER A 165 7.51 10.70 -6.36
C SER A 165 8.19 9.52 -7.05
N CYS A 166 8.63 9.68 -8.32
CA CYS A 166 9.27 8.62 -9.11
C CYS A 166 10.81 8.60 -8.98
N ARG A 167 11.39 9.32 -8.02
CA ARG A 167 12.86 9.45 -7.88
C ARG A 167 13.58 8.12 -7.58
N TYR A 168 12.84 7.13 -7.07
CA TYR A 168 13.37 5.81 -6.69
C TYR A 168 12.88 4.68 -7.61
N LEU A 169 12.56 4.99 -8.86
CA LEU A 169 12.19 4.00 -9.86
C LEU A 169 13.46 3.35 -10.43
N LEU A 170 14.14 2.47 -9.66
CA LEU A 170 15.46 1.95 -9.98
C LEU A 170 15.46 0.50 -10.49
N ASP A 171 15.18 -0.48 -9.65
CA ASP A 171 15.25 -1.90 -9.99
C ASP A 171 14.08 -2.68 -9.41
N MET A 172 12.94 -2.64 -10.11
CA MET A 172 11.69 -3.22 -9.63
C MET A 172 11.71 -4.75 -9.65
N ASN A 173 11.27 -5.37 -8.55
CA ASN A 173 11.16 -6.82 -8.40
C ASN A 173 9.73 -7.36 -8.58
N ALA A 174 8.79 -6.49 -8.98
CA ALA A 174 7.40 -6.85 -9.25
C ALA A 174 6.76 -5.88 -10.25
N PRO A 175 5.65 -6.26 -10.92
CA PRO A 175 4.88 -5.36 -11.77
C PRO A 175 4.43 -4.10 -11.02
N LEU A 176 4.47 -2.94 -11.69
CA LEU A 176 4.16 -1.64 -11.11
C LEU A 176 3.21 -0.85 -12.01
N LEU A 177 2.12 -0.33 -11.42
CA LEU A 177 1.22 0.63 -12.05
C LEU A 177 1.42 2.01 -11.41
N ILE A 178 1.72 3.02 -12.23
CA ILE A 178 1.86 4.42 -11.82
C ILE A 178 0.72 5.24 -12.47
N LEU A 179 -0.04 5.96 -11.64
CA LEU A 179 -1.14 6.83 -12.05
C LEU A 179 -0.85 8.25 -11.55
N ILE A 180 -0.73 9.23 -12.46
CA ILE A 180 -0.31 10.59 -12.11
C ILE A 180 -1.01 11.62 -13.00
N GLY A 181 -1.27 12.81 -12.45
CA GLY A 181 -1.82 13.93 -13.21
C GLY A 181 -0.73 14.70 -13.98
N GLU A 182 -1.03 15.17 -15.18
CA GLU A 182 -0.13 15.99 -15.99
C GLU A 182 0.22 17.32 -15.31
N LYS A 183 -0.76 17.91 -14.58
CA LYS A 183 -0.59 19.18 -13.84
C LYS A 183 -0.16 18.98 -12.40
N ASP A 184 0.33 17.79 -12.04
CA ASP A 184 0.89 17.55 -10.73
C ASP A 184 2.25 18.25 -10.61
N ASP A 185 2.26 19.36 -9.89
CA ASP A 185 3.44 20.20 -9.65
C ASP A 185 4.19 19.83 -8.36
N TRP A 186 3.63 18.89 -7.57
CA TRP A 186 4.25 18.41 -6.33
C TRP A 186 5.13 17.19 -6.56
N THR A 187 4.62 16.25 -7.36
CA THR A 187 5.30 15.00 -7.73
C THR A 187 5.29 14.85 -9.25
N SER A 188 6.00 15.74 -9.97
CA SER A 188 5.91 15.93 -11.42
C SER A 188 5.84 14.64 -12.25
N ALA A 189 4.85 14.57 -13.15
CA ALA A 189 4.72 13.49 -14.12
C ALA A 189 5.93 13.40 -15.06
N GLU A 190 6.60 14.53 -15.36
CA GLU A 190 7.81 14.57 -16.20
C GLU A 190 8.94 13.72 -15.62
N ILE A 191 9.10 13.72 -14.28
CA ILE A 191 10.11 12.88 -13.61
C ILE A 191 9.79 11.40 -13.81
N CYS A 192 8.51 11.01 -13.71
CA CYS A 192 8.09 9.64 -13.98
C CYS A 192 8.35 9.25 -15.44
N MET A 193 7.94 10.10 -16.38
CA MET A 193 8.13 9.87 -17.83
C MET A 193 9.61 9.75 -18.19
N ALA A 194 10.46 10.61 -17.66
CA ALA A 194 11.91 10.60 -17.94
C ALA A 194 12.60 9.30 -17.48
N GLN A 195 12.07 8.62 -16.48
CA GLN A 195 12.65 7.38 -15.97
C GLN A 195 12.13 6.11 -16.66
N MET A 196 10.99 6.17 -17.37
CA MET A 196 10.37 5.00 -17.99
C MET A 196 11.27 4.28 -19.01
N PRO A 197 11.95 4.98 -19.98
CA PRO A 197 12.78 4.31 -20.98
C PRO A 197 13.95 3.51 -20.40
N GLU A 198 14.43 3.91 -19.23
CA GLU A 198 15.56 3.24 -18.56
C GLU A 198 15.08 1.99 -17.76
N LYS A 199 13.79 1.85 -17.54
CA LYS A 199 13.20 0.85 -16.64
C LYS A 199 12.44 -0.27 -17.35
N GLU A 200 12.29 -0.21 -18.66
CA GLU A 200 11.79 -1.33 -19.48
C GLU A 200 12.84 -2.46 -19.57
N LYS A 201 13.23 -2.98 -18.41
CA LYS A 201 14.08 -4.18 -18.35
C LYS A 201 13.22 -5.44 -18.49
N PRO A 202 13.74 -6.50 -19.15
CA PRO A 202 13.04 -7.78 -19.17
C PRO A 202 12.80 -8.29 -17.74
N GLY A 203 11.54 -8.49 -17.37
CA GLY A 203 11.21 -9.14 -16.10
C GLY A 203 9.96 -8.61 -15.41
N HIS A 204 9.74 -7.29 -15.36
CA HIS A 204 8.57 -6.74 -14.69
C HIS A 204 7.92 -5.62 -15.51
N GLU A 205 6.59 -5.73 -15.68
CA GLU A 205 5.78 -4.74 -16.38
C GLU A 205 5.69 -3.47 -15.53
N ILE A 206 6.06 -2.32 -16.10
CA ILE A 206 5.84 -1.00 -15.50
C ILE A 206 4.91 -0.22 -16.42
N ILE A 207 3.73 0.13 -15.90
CA ILE A 207 2.72 0.90 -16.60
C ILE A 207 2.68 2.29 -16.00
N LEU A 208 2.91 3.33 -16.82
CA LEU A 208 2.69 4.73 -16.46
C LEU A 208 1.47 5.26 -17.21
N LYS A 209 0.49 5.76 -16.48
CA LYS A 209 -0.64 6.49 -17.04
C LYS A 209 -0.65 7.92 -16.52
N VAL A 210 -0.49 8.87 -17.45
CA VAL A 210 -0.60 10.30 -17.18
C VAL A 210 -1.99 10.78 -17.57
N TYR A 211 -2.67 11.49 -16.67
CA TYR A 211 -4.01 12.05 -16.89
C TYR A 211 -3.90 13.52 -17.32
N PRO A 212 -4.30 13.87 -18.57
CA PRO A 212 -4.19 15.24 -19.08
C PRO A 212 -4.99 16.24 -18.24
N GLY A 213 -4.38 17.37 -17.90
CA GLY A 213 -5.02 18.47 -17.16
C GLY A 213 -5.30 18.21 -15.69
N VAL A 214 -4.95 17.03 -15.14
CA VAL A 214 -5.26 16.59 -13.78
C VAL A 214 -4.15 16.99 -12.80
N TYR A 215 -4.54 17.43 -11.59
CA TYR A 215 -3.65 17.87 -10.51
C TYR A 215 -3.32 16.77 -9.50
N HIS A 216 -2.43 17.10 -8.54
CA HIS A 216 -2.15 16.22 -7.38
C HIS A 216 -3.42 15.92 -6.58
N GLY A 217 -3.49 14.74 -5.96
CA GLY A 217 -4.62 14.36 -5.10
C GLY A 217 -5.93 14.08 -5.82
N PHE A 218 -5.91 13.84 -7.14
CA PHE A 218 -7.09 13.67 -8.00
C PHE A 218 -8.02 12.53 -7.58
N THR A 219 -7.57 11.62 -6.75
CA THR A 219 -8.35 10.49 -6.23
C THR A 219 -8.98 10.74 -4.85
N TYR A 220 -8.76 11.91 -4.25
CA TYR A 220 -9.30 12.26 -2.93
C TYR A 220 -10.61 13.03 -3.10
N GLU A 221 -11.73 12.37 -2.86
CA GLU A 221 -13.07 12.95 -3.01
C GLU A 221 -13.21 14.26 -2.22
N GLY A 222 -13.77 15.29 -2.88
CA GLY A 222 -13.96 16.63 -2.29
C GLY A 222 -12.68 17.44 -2.07
N MET A 223 -11.53 16.96 -2.55
CA MET A 223 -10.29 17.71 -2.44
C MET A 223 -10.30 18.90 -3.39
N ASP A 224 -10.16 20.10 -2.83
CA ASP A 224 -9.97 21.36 -3.55
C ASP A 224 -9.24 22.33 -2.63
N ARG A 225 -7.91 22.29 -2.63
CA ARG A 225 -7.09 23.17 -1.79
C ARG A 225 -5.64 23.26 -2.29
N THR A 226 -4.93 24.26 -1.79
CA THR A 226 -3.48 24.40 -1.97
C THR A 226 -2.78 24.04 -0.67
N ILE A 227 -1.79 23.15 -0.73
CA ILE A 227 -0.97 22.72 0.41
C ILE A 227 0.49 22.91 0.03
N ALA A 228 1.27 23.58 0.88
CA ALA A 228 2.69 23.88 0.65
C ALA A 228 2.99 24.52 -0.73
N GLY A 229 2.04 25.30 -1.27
CA GLY A 229 2.15 25.95 -2.59
C GLY A 229 1.66 25.11 -3.77
N HIS A 230 1.34 23.84 -3.58
CA HIS A 230 0.89 22.91 -4.62
C HIS A 230 -0.63 22.77 -4.67
N ARG A 231 -1.20 22.75 -5.88
CA ARG A 231 -2.64 22.60 -6.09
C ARG A 231 -3.04 21.11 -5.97
N LEU A 232 -3.99 20.82 -5.07
CA LEU A 232 -4.65 19.52 -4.96
C LEU A 232 -6.10 19.67 -5.40
N LEU A 233 -6.51 18.87 -6.38
CA LEU A 233 -7.87 18.95 -6.91
C LEU A 233 -8.39 17.55 -7.26
N TYR A 234 -9.54 17.19 -6.68
CA TYR A 234 -10.26 15.97 -7.06
C TYR A 234 -10.74 16.04 -8.51
N ASP A 235 -10.49 14.98 -9.26
CA ASP A 235 -11.02 14.80 -10.59
C ASP A 235 -11.85 13.52 -10.65
N PRO A 236 -13.19 13.60 -10.74
CA PRO A 236 -14.04 12.42 -10.68
C PRO A 236 -13.85 11.48 -11.90
N ALA A 237 -13.53 12.01 -13.08
CA ALA A 237 -13.33 11.18 -14.28
C ALA A 237 -12.00 10.42 -14.18
N ALA A 238 -10.90 11.10 -13.82
CA ALA A 238 -9.61 10.47 -13.61
C ALA A 238 -9.64 9.48 -12.43
N SER A 239 -10.36 9.80 -11.35
CA SER A 239 -10.53 8.91 -10.20
C SER A 239 -11.31 7.63 -10.55
N ALA A 240 -12.37 7.75 -11.35
CA ALA A 240 -13.15 6.61 -11.82
C ALA A 240 -12.32 5.71 -12.74
N ASP A 241 -11.58 6.30 -13.69
CA ASP A 241 -10.69 5.53 -14.56
C ASP A 241 -9.55 4.88 -13.74
N ALA A 242 -8.97 5.58 -12.76
CA ALA A 242 -7.96 5.00 -11.87
C ALA A 242 -8.47 3.74 -11.17
N ALA A 243 -9.72 3.72 -10.72
CA ALA A 243 -10.34 2.54 -10.12
C ALA A 243 -10.43 1.37 -11.11
N ILE A 244 -10.77 1.64 -12.37
CA ILE A 244 -10.80 0.63 -13.45
C ILE A 244 -9.40 0.07 -13.69
N GLN A 245 -8.39 0.94 -13.85
CA GLN A 245 -6.99 0.53 -14.08
C GLN A 245 -6.45 -0.31 -12.93
N ILE A 246 -6.66 0.13 -11.69
CA ILE A 246 -6.21 -0.58 -10.49
C ILE A 246 -6.87 -1.96 -10.39
N LYS A 247 -8.20 -2.04 -10.59
CA LYS A 247 -8.93 -3.31 -10.54
C LYS A 247 -8.44 -4.29 -11.60
N ALA A 248 -8.23 -3.84 -12.83
CA ALA A 248 -7.72 -4.65 -13.93
C ALA A 248 -6.28 -5.13 -13.65
N PHE A 249 -5.41 -4.24 -13.16
CA PHE A 249 -4.02 -4.54 -12.82
C PHE A 249 -3.92 -5.58 -11.69
N LEU A 250 -4.69 -5.40 -10.62
CA LEU A 250 -4.76 -6.37 -9.53
C LEU A 250 -5.33 -7.72 -9.99
N ALA A 251 -6.35 -7.72 -10.85
CA ALA A 251 -6.89 -8.97 -11.40
C ALA A 251 -5.87 -9.75 -12.25
N LYS A 252 -4.99 -9.04 -12.97
CA LYS A 252 -3.93 -9.64 -13.79
C LYS A 252 -2.80 -10.23 -12.95
N HIS A 253 -2.40 -9.53 -11.87
CA HIS A 253 -1.15 -9.85 -11.17
C HIS A 253 -1.33 -10.48 -9.78
N VAL A 254 -2.49 -10.32 -9.14
CA VAL A 254 -2.72 -10.66 -7.72
C VAL A 254 -3.86 -11.66 -7.52
N LYS A 255 -4.75 -11.84 -8.48
CA LYS A 255 -5.83 -12.86 -8.41
C LYS A 255 -5.42 -14.20 -8.98
#